data_0fd3ff2eae0f16838cb913e62e2e80cb
#
_entry.id   0fd3ff2eae0f16838cb913e62e2e80cb
#
_cell.length_a   1.000
_cell.length_b   1.000
_cell.length_c   1.000
_cell.angle_alpha   90.00
_cell.angle_beta   90.00
_cell.angle_gamma   90.00
#
_symmetry.space_group_name_H-M   'P 1'
#
loop_
_entity.id
_entity.type
_entity.pdbx_description
1 polymer ?
#
loop_
_entity_poly.entity_id
_entity_poly.type
_entity_poly.pdbx_seq_one_letter_code
_entity_poly.pdbx_strand_id
1 'polypeptide(L)'
;MLSEGYPLCEVSLSELEAVPAEAGTTKALVRGIAARFAALGHSPMAFDAYVTSTVLPGSGLSSSAAFEVLIGVILNHLGSCGLTAPEIAQVGQYAENVYFGKPCGLMDQTASAVGNIIGIDFADPAQPKIQPVAFDFASCGYSLC
;
A
#
# COMPACT_ATOMS: atom_id res chain seq x y z
N MET A 1 -7.31 -4.83 13.69
CA MET A 1 -7.53 -5.39 12.34
C MET A 1 -7.30 -6.90 12.36
N LEU A 2 -8.18 -7.66 11.75
CA LEU A 2 -8.08 -9.12 11.61
C LEU A 2 -8.09 -9.47 10.13
N SER A 3 -7.04 -10.13 9.64
CA SER A 3 -6.99 -10.69 8.29
C SER A 3 -7.30 -12.18 8.35
N GLU A 4 -8.06 -12.69 7.38
CA GLU A 4 -8.42 -14.11 7.30
C GLU A 4 -7.17 -14.98 7.26
N GLY A 5 -7.07 -15.95 8.20
CA GLY A 5 -5.93 -16.86 8.32
C GLY A 5 -4.70 -16.28 9.06
N TYR A 6 -4.78 -15.06 9.58
CA TYR A 6 -3.69 -14.40 10.30
C TYR A 6 -4.10 -13.99 11.73
N PRO A 7 -3.14 -13.85 12.64
CA PRO A 7 -3.43 -13.37 14.01
C PRO A 7 -3.91 -11.92 14.00
N LEU A 8 -4.60 -11.53 15.08
CA LEU A 8 -5.03 -10.15 15.28
C LEU A 8 -3.84 -9.18 15.25
N CYS A 9 -3.93 -8.15 14.42
CA CYS A 9 -2.96 -7.08 14.32
C CYS A 9 -3.50 -5.82 15.02
N GLU A 10 -2.81 -5.40 16.06
CA GLU A 10 -3.12 -4.17 16.82
C GLU A 10 -1.91 -3.24 16.80
N VAL A 11 -2.14 -2.00 16.43
CA VAL A 11 -1.12 -0.94 16.36
C VAL A 11 -1.63 0.27 17.13
N SER A 12 -0.83 0.74 18.09
CA SER A 12 -1.11 2.00 18.79
C SER A 12 -0.78 3.19 17.89
N LEU A 13 -1.71 4.12 17.73
CA LEU A 13 -1.50 5.36 16.98
C LEU A 13 -0.80 6.46 17.80
N SER A 14 -0.60 6.24 19.12
CA SER A 14 0.17 7.16 19.96
C SER A 14 1.68 6.95 19.88
N GLU A 15 2.11 5.80 19.36
CA GLU A 15 3.52 5.40 19.26
C GLU A 15 3.80 4.92 17.83
N LEU A 16 4.19 5.86 16.98
CA LEU A 16 4.38 5.59 15.55
C LEU A 16 5.86 5.42 15.14
N GLU A 17 6.79 5.42 16.08
CA GLU A 17 8.19 5.13 15.79
C GLU A 17 8.38 3.69 15.33
N ALA A 18 9.40 3.47 14.49
CA ALA A 18 9.71 2.12 14.02
C ALA A 18 10.17 1.22 15.17
N VAL A 19 9.57 0.06 15.30
CA VAL A 19 9.91 -0.94 16.31
C VAL A 19 10.71 -2.06 15.64
N PRO A 20 12.01 -2.20 15.92
CA PRO A 20 12.87 -3.19 15.26
C PRO A 20 12.35 -4.64 15.35
N ALA A 21 11.70 -5.00 16.45
CA ALA A 21 11.12 -6.33 16.63
C ALA A 21 9.87 -6.60 15.76
N GLU A 22 9.29 -5.57 15.15
CA GLU A 22 8.16 -5.68 14.22
C GLU A 22 8.60 -5.80 12.76
N ALA A 23 9.89 -5.60 12.45
CA ALA A 23 10.39 -5.70 11.09
C ALA A 23 9.97 -7.03 10.43
N GLY A 24 9.54 -6.97 9.17
CA GLY A 24 9.01 -8.12 8.44
C GLY A 24 7.58 -8.53 8.84
N THR A 25 6.87 -7.76 9.64
CA THR A 25 5.50 -8.09 10.07
C THR A 25 4.46 -7.11 9.52
N THR A 26 3.20 -7.56 9.49
CA THR A 26 2.04 -6.71 9.16
C THR A 26 1.95 -5.47 10.07
N LYS A 27 2.33 -5.58 11.34
CA LYS A 27 2.35 -4.45 12.28
C LYS A 27 3.28 -3.34 11.82
N ALA A 28 4.47 -3.68 11.33
CA ALA A 28 5.41 -2.70 10.80
C ALA A 28 4.82 -1.92 9.63
N LEU A 29 4.15 -2.60 8.69
CA LEU A 29 3.50 -1.94 7.56
C LEU A 29 2.40 -0.97 8.01
N VAL A 30 1.48 -1.42 8.87
CA VAL A 30 0.38 -0.56 9.37
C VAL A 30 0.92 0.63 10.14
N ARG A 31 1.91 0.41 11.02
CA ARG A 31 2.58 1.49 11.79
C ARG A 31 3.28 2.48 10.86
N GLY A 32 4.02 2.00 9.87
CA GLY A 32 4.75 2.83 8.90
C GLY A 32 3.82 3.69 8.05
N ILE A 33 2.69 3.12 7.61
CA ILE A 33 1.67 3.87 6.87
C ILE A 33 1.08 4.98 7.75
N ALA A 34 0.66 4.66 8.99
CA ALA A 34 0.13 5.64 9.93
C ALA A 34 1.16 6.75 10.26
N ALA A 35 2.43 6.36 10.46
CA ALA A 35 3.52 7.30 10.69
C ALA A 35 3.73 8.26 9.50
N ARG A 36 3.63 7.73 8.27
CA ARG A 36 3.78 8.55 7.08
C ARG A 36 2.63 9.54 6.91
N PHE A 37 1.38 9.13 7.20
CA PHE A 37 0.25 10.06 7.25
C PHE A 37 0.49 11.17 8.26
N ALA A 38 0.93 10.84 9.48
CA ALA A 38 1.25 11.83 10.51
C ALA A 38 2.35 12.79 10.05
N ALA A 39 3.41 12.30 9.41
CA ALA A 39 4.50 13.12 8.87
C ALA A 39 4.04 14.06 7.72
N LEU A 40 2.98 13.70 7.00
CA LEU A 40 2.34 14.53 5.98
C LEU A 40 1.35 15.56 6.58
N GLY A 41 1.21 15.60 7.91
CA GLY A 41 0.34 16.53 8.61
C GLY A 41 -1.10 16.04 8.80
N HIS A 42 -1.37 14.76 8.51
CA HIS A 42 -2.67 14.15 8.72
C HIS A 42 -2.68 13.34 10.02
N SER A 43 -3.74 13.47 10.82
CA SER A 43 -3.89 12.64 12.02
C SER A 43 -4.49 11.29 11.64
N PRO A 44 -3.73 10.18 11.75
CA PRO A 44 -4.30 8.87 11.43
C PRO A 44 -5.41 8.52 12.41
N MET A 45 -6.56 8.09 11.87
CA MET A 45 -7.73 7.71 12.67
C MET A 45 -7.69 6.23 13.00
N ALA A 46 -8.11 5.90 14.23
CA ALA A 46 -8.28 4.50 14.63
C ALA A 46 -9.47 3.88 13.90
N PHE A 47 -9.32 2.61 13.54
CA PHE A 47 -10.38 1.82 12.90
C PHE A 47 -10.25 0.34 13.23
N ASP A 48 -11.35 -0.37 13.14
CA ASP A 48 -11.39 -1.82 13.14
C ASP A 48 -11.73 -2.32 11.74
N ALA A 49 -11.03 -3.35 11.27
CA ALA A 49 -11.24 -3.94 9.97
C ALA A 49 -11.13 -5.46 10.00
N TYR A 50 -11.97 -6.11 9.20
CA TYR A 50 -11.81 -7.50 8.81
C TYR A 50 -11.41 -7.53 7.32
N VAL A 51 -10.29 -8.20 7.03
CA VAL A 51 -9.68 -8.20 5.70
C VAL A 51 -9.69 -9.61 5.12
N THR A 52 -10.20 -9.75 3.90
CA THR A 52 -10.10 -10.94 3.07
C THR A 52 -9.36 -10.61 1.77
N SER A 53 -8.71 -11.57 1.16
CA SER A 53 -7.99 -11.35 -0.09
C SER A 53 -8.02 -12.58 -0.97
N THR A 54 -8.19 -12.37 -2.27
CA THR A 54 -7.96 -13.37 -3.31
C THR A 54 -6.55 -13.27 -3.91
N VAL A 55 -5.77 -12.26 -3.53
CA VAL A 55 -4.36 -12.13 -3.92
C VAL A 55 -3.53 -12.99 -2.99
N LEU A 56 -3.09 -14.14 -3.49
CA LEU A 56 -2.35 -15.10 -2.69
C LEU A 56 -0.94 -14.60 -2.35
N PRO A 57 -0.50 -14.69 -1.08
CA PRO A 57 0.88 -14.41 -0.71
C PRO A 57 1.85 -15.29 -1.49
N GLY A 58 2.94 -14.70 -2.00
CA GLY A 58 3.95 -15.43 -2.75
C GLY A 58 3.60 -15.77 -4.20
N SER A 59 2.43 -15.35 -4.70
CA SER A 59 2.01 -15.58 -6.08
C SER A 59 2.71 -14.68 -7.12
N GLY A 60 3.54 -13.74 -6.68
CA GLY A 60 4.14 -12.74 -7.58
C GLY A 60 3.20 -11.59 -7.96
N LEU A 61 1.99 -11.55 -7.40
CA LEU A 61 0.98 -10.50 -7.67
C LEU A 61 1.03 -9.35 -6.68
N SER A 62 2.14 -9.16 -5.99
CA SER A 62 2.40 -8.02 -5.09
C SER A 62 1.37 -7.85 -3.96
N SER A 63 1.08 -8.94 -3.24
CA SER A 63 0.12 -8.93 -2.13
C SER A 63 0.47 -7.91 -1.03
N SER A 64 1.77 -7.64 -0.78
CA SER A 64 2.20 -6.60 0.16
C SER A 64 1.76 -5.21 -0.28
N ALA A 65 2.03 -4.86 -1.54
CA ALA A 65 1.64 -3.56 -2.10
C ALA A 65 0.11 -3.38 -2.09
N ALA A 66 -0.65 -4.42 -2.43
CA ALA A 66 -2.12 -4.39 -2.35
C ALA A 66 -2.61 -4.12 -0.92
N PHE A 67 -1.99 -4.76 0.07
CA PHE A 67 -2.31 -4.54 1.49
C PHE A 67 -1.93 -3.12 1.94
N GLU A 68 -0.75 -2.64 1.59
CA GLU A 68 -0.28 -1.29 1.92
C GLU A 68 -1.22 -0.21 1.37
N VAL A 69 -1.59 -0.35 0.10
CA VAL A 69 -2.52 0.55 -0.57
C VAL A 69 -3.90 0.50 0.09
N LEU A 70 -4.40 -0.68 0.46
CA LEU A 70 -5.67 -0.82 1.19
C LEU A 70 -5.67 -0.01 2.49
N ILE A 71 -4.64 -0.16 3.33
CA ILE A 71 -4.52 0.59 4.58
C ILE A 71 -4.40 2.10 4.31
N GLY A 72 -3.61 2.48 3.30
CA GLY A 72 -3.48 3.88 2.88
C GLY A 72 -4.82 4.49 2.45
N VAL A 73 -5.61 3.77 1.65
CA VAL A 73 -6.95 4.21 1.21
C VAL A 73 -7.89 4.36 2.39
N ILE A 74 -7.90 3.41 3.34
CA ILE A 74 -8.73 3.49 4.55
C ILE A 74 -8.40 4.76 5.35
N LEU A 75 -7.13 5.00 5.66
CA LEU A 75 -6.72 6.17 6.44
C LEU A 75 -6.99 7.49 5.68
N ASN A 76 -6.74 7.50 4.37
CA ASN A 76 -7.04 8.65 3.51
C ASN A 76 -8.53 9.01 3.55
N HIS A 77 -9.40 7.99 3.46
CA HIS A 77 -10.84 8.18 3.47
C HIS A 77 -11.35 8.63 4.85
N LEU A 78 -10.97 7.91 5.92
CA LEU A 78 -11.40 8.22 7.29
C LEU A 78 -10.95 9.60 7.74
N GLY A 79 -9.70 9.97 7.42
CA GLY A 79 -9.13 11.27 7.76
C GLY A 79 -9.52 12.40 6.78
N SER A 80 -10.23 12.11 5.69
CA SER A 80 -10.50 13.06 4.60
C SER A 80 -9.23 13.79 4.14
N CYS A 81 -8.12 13.05 4.03
CA CYS A 81 -6.79 13.61 3.80
C CYS A 81 -6.59 14.16 2.37
N GLY A 82 -7.35 13.65 1.40
CA GLY A 82 -7.30 14.11 0.01
C GLY A 82 -6.06 13.65 -0.78
N LEU A 83 -5.33 12.64 -0.29
CA LEU A 83 -4.19 12.10 -1.02
C LEU A 83 -4.64 11.42 -2.32
N THR A 84 -3.88 11.64 -3.37
CA THR A 84 -4.05 10.98 -4.67
C THR A 84 -3.54 9.53 -4.63
N ALA A 85 -3.93 8.72 -5.61
CA ALA A 85 -3.47 7.34 -5.72
C ALA A 85 -1.92 7.21 -5.75
N PRO A 86 -1.17 8.04 -6.52
CA PRO A 86 0.29 8.02 -6.46
C PRO A 86 0.87 8.37 -5.09
N GLU A 87 0.28 9.32 -4.36
CA GLU A 87 0.73 9.67 -3.02
C GLU A 87 0.47 8.55 -2.03
N ILE A 88 -0.66 7.85 -2.13
CA ILE A 88 -0.93 6.64 -1.33
C ILE A 88 0.09 5.54 -1.64
N ALA A 89 0.46 5.36 -2.92
CA ALA A 89 1.52 4.43 -3.31
C ALA A 89 2.87 4.76 -2.65
N GLN A 90 3.24 6.04 -2.62
CA GLN A 90 4.46 6.51 -1.95
C GLN A 90 4.42 6.29 -0.43
N VAL A 91 3.25 6.41 0.19
CA VAL A 91 3.06 6.07 1.61
C VAL A 91 3.32 4.59 1.85
N GLY A 92 2.78 3.70 1.01
CA GLY A 92 3.03 2.25 1.08
C GLY A 92 4.50 1.91 0.93
N GLN A 93 5.15 2.41 -0.12
CA GLN A 93 6.58 2.23 -0.35
C GLN A 93 7.42 2.69 0.84
N TYR A 94 7.11 3.84 1.42
CA TYR A 94 7.80 4.32 2.62
C TYR A 94 7.70 3.32 3.78
N ALA A 95 6.50 2.79 4.01
CA ALA A 95 6.29 1.81 5.07
C ALA A 95 7.06 0.51 4.82
N GLU A 96 7.10 0.01 3.58
CA GLU A 96 7.85 -1.19 3.23
C GLU A 96 9.36 -0.99 3.39
N ASN A 97 9.89 0.15 2.93
CA ASN A 97 11.32 0.43 2.97
C ASN A 97 11.83 0.74 4.39
N VAL A 98 11.07 1.52 5.17
CA VAL A 98 11.57 2.09 6.44
C VAL A 98 11.15 1.27 7.66
N TYR A 99 9.91 0.74 7.66
CA TYR A 99 9.36 0.02 8.81
C TYR A 99 9.44 -1.48 8.65
N PHE A 100 9.05 -1.99 7.49
CA PHE A 100 9.12 -3.43 7.22
C PHE A 100 10.55 -3.89 6.98
N GLY A 101 11.41 -3.01 6.44
CA GLY A 101 12.83 -3.27 6.23
C GLY A 101 13.14 -4.02 4.93
N LYS A 102 12.24 -4.00 3.96
CA LYS A 102 12.45 -4.59 2.63
C LYS A 102 12.51 -3.48 1.58
N PRO A 103 13.69 -3.20 1.01
CA PRO A 103 13.82 -2.23 -0.07
C PRO A 103 12.98 -2.63 -1.29
N CYS A 104 12.12 -1.75 -1.75
CA CYS A 104 11.29 -1.94 -2.92
C CYS A 104 11.23 -0.69 -3.80
N GLY A 105 10.92 -0.88 -5.10
CA GLY A 105 10.55 0.21 -6.00
C GLY A 105 9.11 0.67 -5.74
N LEU A 106 8.66 1.68 -6.50
CA LEU A 106 7.31 2.26 -6.36
C LEU A 106 6.29 1.64 -7.32
N MET A 107 6.71 0.72 -8.20
CA MET A 107 5.89 0.21 -9.30
C MET A 107 4.65 -0.52 -8.79
N ASP A 108 4.82 -1.46 -7.88
CA ASP A 108 3.75 -2.34 -7.42
C ASP A 108 2.67 -1.57 -6.65
N GLN A 109 3.09 -0.67 -5.76
CA GLN A 109 2.17 0.20 -5.03
C GLN A 109 1.43 1.15 -5.99
N THR A 110 2.12 1.69 -7.00
CA THR A 110 1.48 2.56 -8.00
C THR A 110 0.46 1.80 -8.83
N ALA A 111 0.80 0.61 -9.31
CA ALA A 111 -0.11 -0.23 -10.08
C ALA A 111 -1.35 -0.61 -9.25
N SER A 112 -1.15 -0.97 -7.98
CA SER A 112 -2.23 -1.32 -7.07
C SER A 112 -3.14 -0.13 -6.73
N ALA A 113 -2.57 1.07 -6.54
CA ALA A 113 -3.31 2.26 -6.15
C ALA A 113 -4.11 2.87 -7.31
N VAL A 114 -3.53 2.89 -8.51
CA VAL A 114 -4.17 3.50 -9.70
C VAL A 114 -5.14 2.52 -10.37
N GLY A 115 -4.78 1.24 -10.39
CA GLY A 115 -5.59 0.20 -11.03
C GLY A 115 -5.55 0.22 -12.56
N ASN A 116 -6.23 -0.73 -13.17
CA ASN A 116 -6.25 -0.95 -14.62
C ASN A 116 -4.85 -1.16 -15.23
N ILE A 117 -4.72 -0.93 -16.53
CA ILE A 117 -3.43 -0.99 -17.22
C ILE A 117 -2.87 0.41 -17.29
N ILE A 118 -1.66 0.59 -16.80
CA ILE A 118 -0.97 1.87 -16.77
C ILE A 118 0.46 1.75 -17.28
N GLY A 119 0.94 2.78 -17.97
CA GLY A 119 2.35 3.02 -18.22
C GLY A 119 2.90 3.92 -17.12
N ILE A 120 4.06 3.57 -16.57
CA ILE A 120 4.72 4.38 -15.54
C ILE A 120 6.11 4.76 -16.03
N ASP A 121 6.40 6.05 -16.11
CA ASP A 121 7.72 6.58 -16.39
C ASP A 121 8.36 7.07 -15.08
N PHE A 122 9.44 6.42 -14.68
CA PHE A 122 10.24 6.74 -13.49
C PHE A 122 11.48 7.59 -13.81
N ALA A 123 11.50 8.36 -14.89
CA ALA A 123 12.60 9.29 -15.17
C ALA A 123 12.83 10.26 -13.99
N ASP A 124 11.76 10.67 -13.32
CA ASP A 124 11.80 11.30 -11.99
C ASP A 124 11.10 10.38 -10.98
N PRO A 125 11.84 9.65 -10.14
CA PRO A 125 11.24 8.75 -9.15
C PRO A 125 10.39 9.45 -8.09
N ALA A 126 10.62 10.75 -7.83
CA ALA A 126 9.84 11.53 -6.88
C ALA A 126 8.47 11.95 -7.45
N GLN A 127 8.39 12.07 -8.79
CA GLN A 127 7.17 12.45 -9.50
C GLN A 127 6.99 11.58 -10.75
N PRO A 128 6.67 10.29 -10.58
CA PRO A 128 6.49 9.38 -11.70
C PRO A 128 5.32 9.84 -12.58
N LYS A 129 5.52 9.77 -13.90
CA LYS A 129 4.44 10.06 -14.85
C LYS A 129 3.63 8.80 -15.09
N ILE A 130 2.34 8.86 -14.80
CA ILE A 130 1.42 7.74 -14.91
C ILE A 130 0.45 8.02 -16.05
N GLN A 131 0.34 7.09 -16.99
CA GLN A 131 -0.54 7.19 -18.15
C GLN A 131 -1.46 5.97 -18.20
N PRO A 132 -2.80 6.15 -18.19
CA PRO A 132 -3.73 5.07 -18.45
C PRO A 132 -3.53 4.51 -19.86
N VAL A 133 -3.54 3.18 -19.98
CA VAL A 133 -3.45 2.47 -21.25
C VAL A 133 -4.79 1.78 -21.51
N ALA A 134 -5.48 2.23 -22.57
CA ALA A 134 -6.72 1.60 -22.99
C ALA A 134 -6.40 0.32 -23.79
N PHE A 135 -6.40 -0.82 -23.10
CA PHE A 135 -6.17 -2.12 -23.71
C PHE A 135 -7.08 -3.18 -23.08
N ASP A 136 -7.71 -3.98 -23.92
CA ASP A 136 -8.56 -5.11 -23.49
C ASP A 136 -7.95 -6.42 -23.96
N PHE A 137 -7.35 -7.17 -23.01
CA PHE A 137 -6.75 -8.46 -23.28
C PHE A 137 -7.76 -9.48 -23.81
N ALA A 138 -8.99 -9.46 -23.31
CA ALA A 138 -10.02 -10.43 -23.70
C ALA A 138 -10.43 -10.23 -25.17
N SER A 139 -10.56 -8.98 -25.63
CA SER A 139 -10.91 -8.68 -27.04
C SER A 139 -9.78 -9.06 -28.01
N CYS A 140 -8.54 -9.13 -27.53
CA CYS A 140 -7.38 -9.53 -28.32
C CYS A 140 -7.08 -11.03 -28.27
N GLY A 141 -7.88 -11.82 -27.53
CA GLY A 141 -7.69 -13.27 -27.39
C GLY A 141 -6.52 -13.66 -26.47
N TYR A 142 -6.04 -12.75 -25.62
CA TYR A 142 -5.01 -13.02 -24.64
C TYR A 142 -5.58 -13.23 -23.24
N SER A 143 -4.92 -14.07 -22.48
CA SER A 143 -5.19 -14.29 -21.04
C SER A 143 -3.89 -14.18 -20.26
N LEU A 144 -3.97 -13.62 -19.06
CA LEU A 144 -2.86 -13.63 -18.11
C LEU A 144 -2.85 -15.00 -17.41
N CYS A 145 -1.72 -15.72 -17.47
CA CYS A 145 -1.54 -17.04 -16.85
C CYS A 145 -0.48 -16.97 -15.74
#